data_9ce72a832836db0c97082be56baba912
#
_entry.id   9ce72a832836db0c97082be56baba912
#
_cell.length_a   1.000
_cell.length_b   1.000
_cell.length_c   1.000
_cell.angle_alpha   90.00
_cell.angle_beta   90.00
_cell.angle_gamma   90.00
#
_symmetry.space_group_name_H-M   'P 1'
#
loop_
_entity.id
_entity.type
_entity.pdbx_description
1 polymer ?
#
loop_
_entity_poly.entity_id
_entity_poly.type
_entity_poly.pdbx_seq_one_letter_code
_entity_poly.pdbx_strand_id
1 'polypeptide(L)'
;KLLDNPELSSARLCSYVKGPDFPTGGQILNTPEELKNIYITGSGAVRLRCTWEAGPETRSTKTIHVTSIPYMVNKSQLVERIADVIIARKLPPLLDVKDLSTDEVRISLELKHDADELMVMAYLFKHTPLQTNFAVNLTCLVPTEQPEVGRPERLDLHQVLWHFLRFRL
;
A
#
# COMPACT_ATOMS: atom_id res chain seq x y z
N LYS A 1 26.39 6.41 3.52
CA LYS A 1 26.33 6.59 5.00
C LYS A 1 26.50 5.27 5.75
N LEU A 2 25.86 4.18 5.31
CA LEU A 2 26.05 2.84 5.90
C LEU A 2 27.45 2.31 5.62
N LEU A 3 28.01 2.58 4.42
CA LEU A 3 29.38 2.27 4.07
C LEU A 3 30.41 3.06 4.88
N ASP A 4 30.12 4.33 5.16
CA ASP A 4 30.98 5.21 5.95
C ASP A 4 30.94 4.88 7.46
N ASN A 5 29.80 4.31 7.91
CA ASN A 5 29.59 3.90 9.28
C ASN A 5 28.77 2.59 9.36
N PRO A 6 29.45 1.44 9.30
CA PRO A 6 28.80 0.12 9.34
C PRO A 6 28.03 -0.15 10.65
N GLU A 7 28.40 0.49 11.75
CA GLU A 7 27.75 0.35 13.06
C GLU A 7 26.52 1.25 13.24
N LEU A 8 26.01 1.83 12.13
CA LEU A 8 24.81 2.67 12.16
C LEU A 8 23.61 1.85 12.63
N SER A 9 23.00 2.21 13.75
CA SER A 9 21.87 1.47 14.29
C SER A 9 20.66 1.48 13.35
N SER A 10 19.88 0.39 13.33
CA SER A 10 18.63 0.29 12.54
C SER A 10 17.67 1.44 12.85
N ALA A 11 17.61 1.87 14.10
CA ALA A 11 16.79 3.02 14.51
C ALA A 11 17.22 4.34 13.84
N ARG A 12 18.52 4.58 13.68
CA ARG A 12 19.05 5.76 13.00
C ARG A 12 18.93 5.63 11.48
N LEU A 13 19.00 4.41 10.95
CA LEU A 13 18.79 4.14 9.55
C LEU A 13 17.35 4.49 9.12
N CYS A 14 16.35 4.24 9.97
CA CYS A 14 14.96 4.61 9.73
C CYS A 14 14.72 6.13 9.60
N SER A 15 15.65 6.97 10.05
CA SER A 15 15.56 8.42 9.79
C SER A 15 15.85 8.78 8.33
N TYR A 16 16.54 7.92 7.59
CA TYR A 16 16.83 8.06 6.18
C TYR A 16 15.82 7.29 5.31
N VAL A 17 15.44 6.09 5.75
CA VAL A 17 14.43 5.24 5.09
C VAL A 17 13.12 5.37 5.85
N LYS A 18 12.30 6.34 5.49
CA LYS A 18 11.07 6.70 6.22
C LYS A 18 9.95 5.68 6.06
N GLY A 19 9.96 4.92 4.98
CA GLY A 19 8.92 3.93 4.68
C GLY A 19 9.22 3.19 3.36
N PRO A 20 8.53 2.09 3.09
CA PRO A 20 8.62 1.41 1.81
C PRO A 20 7.97 2.26 0.71
N ASP A 21 8.45 2.12 -0.51
CA ASP A 21 7.86 2.69 -1.71
C ASP A 21 7.16 1.58 -2.51
N PHE A 22 5.97 1.87 -3.03
CA PHE A 22 5.18 0.90 -3.79
C PHE A 22 4.99 1.39 -5.23
N PRO A 23 5.17 0.51 -6.24
CA PRO A 23 5.08 0.91 -7.65
C PRO A 23 3.70 1.41 -8.06
N THR A 24 2.64 1.01 -7.36
CA THR A 24 1.27 1.45 -7.63
C THR A 24 0.87 2.71 -6.84
N GLY A 25 1.79 3.32 -6.09
CA GLY A 25 1.50 4.45 -5.24
C GLY A 25 0.65 4.08 -4.03
N GLY A 26 -0.25 4.98 -3.64
CA GLY A 26 -1.12 4.81 -2.48
C GLY A 26 -0.60 5.54 -1.24
N GLN A 27 -1.32 5.38 -0.15
CA GLN A 27 -1.03 5.99 1.13
C GLN A 27 -0.74 4.93 2.19
N ILE A 28 0.37 5.09 2.91
CA ILE A 28 0.71 4.27 4.08
C ILE A 28 0.04 4.88 5.30
N LEU A 29 -0.70 4.08 6.06
CA LEU A 29 -1.44 4.51 7.25
C LEU A 29 -0.71 4.22 8.56
N ASN A 30 0.38 3.46 8.50
CA ASN A 30 1.18 3.17 9.69
C ASN A 30 1.84 4.43 10.24
N THR A 31 1.94 4.50 11.55
CA THR A 31 2.75 5.53 12.20
C THR A 31 4.24 5.32 11.90
N PRO A 32 5.08 6.37 12.00
CA PRO A 32 6.53 6.22 11.85
C PRO A 32 7.14 5.20 12.83
N GLU A 33 6.56 5.07 14.01
CA GLU A 33 7.01 4.11 15.03
C GLU A 33 6.66 2.67 14.66
N GLU A 34 5.46 2.43 14.11
CA GLU A 34 5.06 1.13 13.58
C GLU A 34 5.98 0.69 12.43
N LEU A 35 6.28 1.59 11.48
CA LEU A 35 7.20 1.32 10.38
C LEU A 35 8.62 1.02 10.86
N LYS A 36 9.11 1.81 11.82
CA LYS A 36 10.41 1.57 12.45
C LYS A 36 10.47 0.19 13.11
N ASN A 37 9.41 -0.22 13.80
CA ASN A 37 9.35 -1.54 14.43
C ASN A 37 9.37 -2.66 13.37
N ILE A 38 8.65 -2.51 12.25
CA ILE A 38 8.69 -3.45 11.12
C ILE A 38 10.12 -3.59 10.58
N TYR A 39 10.84 -2.49 10.41
CA TYR A 39 12.21 -2.50 9.93
C TYR A 39 13.23 -3.12 10.91
N ILE A 40 13.01 -2.95 12.22
CA ILE A 40 13.86 -3.56 13.26
C ILE A 40 13.59 -5.05 13.39
N THR A 41 12.32 -5.47 13.32
CA THR A 41 11.94 -6.87 13.51
C THR A 41 12.00 -7.69 12.23
N GLY A 42 12.10 -7.04 11.06
CA GLY A 42 12.05 -7.68 9.75
C GLY A 42 10.70 -8.30 9.40
N SER A 43 9.64 -8.00 10.16
CA SER A 43 8.30 -8.50 9.86
C SER A 43 7.20 -7.60 10.40
N GLY A 44 6.02 -7.67 9.77
CA GLY A 44 4.85 -6.90 10.18
C GLY A 44 3.87 -6.70 9.04
N ALA A 45 2.98 -5.72 9.18
CA ALA A 45 2.02 -5.36 8.15
C ALA A 45 2.03 -3.86 7.89
N VAL A 46 2.19 -3.49 6.61
CA VAL A 46 2.02 -2.11 6.16
C VAL A 46 0.58 -1.94 5.69
N ARG A 47 -0.14 -1.00 6.30
CA ARG A 47 -1.52 -0.68 5.93
C ARG A 47 -1.51 0.30 4.76
N LEU A 48 -1.98 -0.17 3.61
CA LEU A 48 -2.06 0.58 2.37
C LEU A 48 -3.49 1.00 2.09
N ARG A 49 -3.67 2.23 1.64
CA ARG A 49 -4.95 2.79 1.20
C ARG A 49 -4.78 3.44 -0.17
N CYS A 50 -5.81 3.37 -1.01
CA CYS A 50 -5.85 4.11 -2.25
C CYS A 50 -5.79 5.61 -2.01
N THR A 51 -5.35 6.36 -3.01
CA THR A 51 -5.56 7.80 -3.12
C THR A 51 -6.79 8.07 -3.99
N TRP A 52 -7.48 9.17 -3.71
CA TRP A 52 -8.65 9.58 -4.44
C TRP A 52 -8.80 11.10 -4.44
N GLU A 53 -9.53 11.62 -5.39
CA GLU A 53 -9.81 13.04 -5.56
C GLU A 53 -11.28 13.26 -5.92
N ALA A 54 -11.82 14.44 -5.59
CA ALA A 54 -13.12 14.85 -6.04
C ALA A 54 -13.09 15.09 -7.56
N GLY A 55 -14.07 14.52 -8.23
CA GLY A 55 -14.27 14.70 -9.67
C GLY A 55 -15.36 15.72 -10.00
N PRO A 56 -15.86 15.68 -11.24
CA PRO A 56 -16.94 16.58 -11.68
C PRO A 56 -18.21 16.39 -10.87
N GLU A 57 -18.87 17.51 -10.60
CA GLU A 57 -20.17 17.56 -9.92
C GLU A 57 -21.24 18.10 -10.90
N THR A 58 -22.42 17.49 -10.87
CA THR A 58 -23.59 17.89 -11.63
C THR A 58 -24.72 18.28 -10.67
N ARG A 59 -25.86 18.69 -11.20
CA ARG A 59 -27.05 19.02 -10.38
C ARG A 59 -27.64 17.82 -9.61
N SER A 60 -27.38 16.59 -10.07
CA SER A 60 -27.96 15.35 -9.53
C SER A 60 -26.95 14.38 -8.96
N THR A 61 -25.71 14.43 -9.42
CA THR A 61 -24.67 13.50 -9.04
C THR A 61 -23.33 14.21 -8.82
N LYS A 62 -22.46 13.60 -8.05
CA LYS A 62 -21.05 13.96 -7.93
C LYS A 62 -20.16 12.73 -8.12
N THR A 63 -18.93 12.96 -8.44
CA THR A 63 -17.99 11.90 -8.81
C THR A 63 -16.77 11.94 -7.91
N ILE A 64 -16.26 10.76 -7.59
CA ILE A 64 -14.93 10.56 -6.98
C ILE A 64 -14.08 9.77 -7.96
N HIS A 65 -12.82 10.17 -8.13
CA HIS A 65 -11.84 9.43 -8.88
C HIS A 65 -10.82 8.78 -7.93
N VAL A 66 -10.78 7.45 -7.94
CA VAL A 66 -9.69 6.71 -7.29
C VAL A 66 -8.49 6.74 -8.24
N THR A 67 -7.37 7.29 -7.76
CA THR A 67 -6.16 7.59 -8.56
C THR A 67 -5.02 6.60 -8.32
N SER A 68 -5.12 5.77 -7.30
CA SER A 68 -4.20 4.66 -7.06
C SER A 68 -4.92 3.49 -6.40
N ILE A 69 -4.35 2.30 -6.50
CA ILE A 69 -4.85 1.11 -5.79
C ILE A 69 -3.71 0.52 -4.96
N PRO A 70 -4.01 -0.12 -3.82
CA PRO A 70 -2.99 -0.76 -3.01
C PRO A 70 -2.20 -1.80 -3.81
N TYR A 71 -0.91 -1.91 -3.53
CA TYR A 71 -0.03 -2.88 -4.17
C TYR A 71 -0.57 -4.31 -4.01
N MET A 72 -0.41 -5.15 -5.05
CA MET A 72 -0.92 -6.52 -5.16
C MET A 72 -2.45 -6.66 -5.26
N VAL A 73 -3.20 -5.58 -5.31
CA VAL A 73 -4.66 -5.63 -5.55
C VAL A 73 -4.93 -5.70 -7.05
N ASN A 74 -5.75 -6.68 -7.44
CA ASN A 74 -6.22 -6.79 -8.83
C ASN A 74 -7.34 -5.76 -9.08
N LYS A 75 -7.12 -4.87 -10.06
CA LYS A 75 -8.04 -3.77 -10.39
C LYS A 75 -9.41 -4.27 -10.81
N SER A 76 -9.48 -5.28 -11.67
CA SER A 76 -10.76 -5.80 -12.17
C SER A 76 -11.60 -6.40 -11.04
N GLN A 77 -10.98 -7.18 -10.16
CA GLN A 77 -11.65 -7.75 -8.99
C GLN A 77 -12.09 -6.67 -7.99
N LEU A 78 -11.31 -5.58 -7.87
CA LEU A 78 -11.69 -4.44 -7.04
C LEU A 78 -12.95 -3.75 -7.58
N VAL A 79 -12.99 -3.47 -8.89
CA VAL A 79 -14.17 -2.85 -9.55
C VAL A 79 -15.39 -3.75 -9.43
N GLU A 80 -15.24 -5.06 -9.65
CA GLU A 80 -16.31 -6.05 -9.45
C GLU A 80 -16.82 -6.05 -8.01
N ARG A 81 -15.91 -6.01 -7.03
CA ARG A 81 -16.28 -5.95 -5.61
C ARG A 81 -17.05 -4.69 -5.24
N ILE A 82 -16.71 -3.54 -5.84
CA ILE A 82 -17.45 -2.29 -5.67
C ILE A 82 -18.84 -2.40 -6.33
N ALA A 83 -18.92 -2.97 -7.53
CA ALA A 83 -20.19 -3.21 -8.21
C ALA A 83 -21.12 -4.12 -7.40
N ASP A 84 -20.60 -5.16 -6.75
CA ASP A 84 -21.36 -6.02 -5.83
C ASP A 84 -21.97 -5.24 -4.67
N VAL A 85 -21.25 -4.26 -4.11
CA VAL A 85 -21.78 -3.38 -3.05
C VAL A 85 -22.97 -2.56 -3.55
N ILE A 86 -22.89 -2.08 -4.80
CA ILE A 86 -23.97 -1.29 -5.45
C ILE A 86 -25.18 -2.19 -5.71
N ILE A 87 -24.98 -3.35 -6.34
CA ILE A 87 -26.05 -4.32 -6.67
C ILE A 87 -26.78 -4.78 -5.40
N ALA A 88 -26.01 -5.07 -4.35
CA ALA A 88 -26.55 -5.48 -3.06
C ALA A 88 -27.19 -4.32 -2.26
N ARG A 89 -27.17 -3.09 -2.80
CA ARG A 89 -27.70 -1.86 -2.16
C ARG A 89 -27.18 -1.62 -0.75
N LYS A 90 -25.95 -2.05 -0.48
CA LYS A 90 -25.31 -1.91 0.85
C LYS A 90 -24.81 -0.49 1.12
N LEU A 91 -24.65 0.32 0.08
CA LEU A 91 -24.20 1.69 0.13
C LEU A 91 -25.08 2.57 -0.78
N PRO A 92 -26.31 2.95 -0.35
CA PRO A 92 -27.30 3.64 -1.17
C PRO A 92 -26.84 4.97 -1.81
N PRO A 93 -25.87 5.73 -1.23
CA PRO A 93 -25.33 6.92 -1.87
C PRO A 93 -24.45 6.65 -3.08
N LEU A 94 -23.88 5.43 -3.23
CA LEU A 94 -23.05 5.03 -4.36
C LEU A 94 -23.95 4.47 -5.47
N LEU A 95 -23.91 5.09 -6.65
CA LEU A 95 -24.81 4.79 -7.78
C LEU A 95 -24.17 3.89 -8.81
N ASP A 96 -22.89 4.16 -9.17
CA ASP A 96 -22.21 3.45 -10.25
C ASP A 96 -20.69 3.45 -10.04
N VAL A 97 -20.01 2.50 -10.69
CA VAL A 97 -18.56 2.41 -10.76
C VAL A 97 -18.11 2.15 -12.18
N LYS A 98 -17.13 2.92 -12.66
CA LYS A 98 -16.55 2.79 -14.02
C LYS A 98 -15.04 2.79 -13.95
N ASP A 99 -14.42 1.86 -14.65
CA ASP A 99 -12.97 1.88 -14.86
C ASP A 99 -12.65 2.75 -16.09
N LEU A 100 -12.04 3.89 -15.83
CA LEU A 100 -11.59 4.85 -16.85
C LEU A 100 -10.06 4.87 -16.97
N SER A 101 -9.39 3.86 -16.42
CA SER A 101 -7.93 3.77 -16.42
C SER A 101 -7.39 3.62 -17.85
N THR A 102 -6.32 4.34 -18.14
CA THR A 102 -5.47 4.19 -19.32
C THR A 102 -4.08 3.73 -18.87
N ASP A 103 -3.06 4.54 -19.05
CA ASP A 103 -1.72 4.32 -18.48
C ASP A 103 -1.70 4.58 -16.97
N GLU A 104 -2.61 5.42 -16.48
CA GLU A 104 -2.80 5.73 -15.07
C GLU A 104 -4.10 5.12 -14.54
N VAL A 105 -4.08 4.76 -13.25
CA VAL A 105 -5.28 4.24 -12.58
C VAL A 105 -6.31 5.36 -12.43
N ARG A 106 -7.51 5.12 -12.93
CA ARG A 106 -8.65 6.01 -12.76
C ARG A 106 -9.95 5.22 -12.68
N ILE A 107 -10.42 4.99 -11.46
CA ILE A 107 -11.73 4.35 -11.21
C ILE A 107 -12.69 5.46 -10.79
N SER A 108 -13.75 5.64 -11.55
CA SER A 108 -14.78 6.66 -11.30
C SER A 108 -15.92 6.07 -10.50
N LEU A 109 -16.24 6.69 -9.39
CA LEU A 109 -17.35 6.36 -8.51
C LEU A 109 -18.40 7.48 -8.64
N GLU A 110 -19.59 7.14 -9.10
CA GLU A 110 -20.70 8.09 -9.21
C GLU A 110 -21.58 8.02 -7.95
N LEU A 111 -21.79 9.16 -7.31
CA LEU A 111 -22.54 9.29 -6.07
C LEU A 111 -23.76 10.19 -6.26
N LYS A 112 -24.74 10.05 -5.38
CA LYS A 112 -25.80 11.04 -5.23
C LYS A 112 -25.21 12.40 -4.86
N HIS A 113 -25.82 13.47 -5.33
CA HIS A 113 -25.34 14.84 -5.08
C HIS A 113 -25.22 15.18 -3.59
N ASP A 114 -26.16 14.71 -2.77
CA ASP A 114 -26.20 14.91 -1.31
C ASP A 114 -25.34 13.93 -0.51
N ALA A 115 -24.62 12.99 -1.17
CA ALA A 115 -23.81 12.01 -0.49
C ALA A 115 -22.60 12.63 0.22
N ASP A 116 -22.26 12.12 1.39
CA ASP A 116 -21.00 12.41 2.07
C ASP A 116 -19.88 11.51 1.50
N GLU A 117 -18.95 12.12 0.78
CA GLU A 117 -17.83 11.44 0.12
C GLU A 117 -16.94 10.70 1.13
N LEU A 118 -16.68 11.32 2.28
CA LEU A 118 -15.84 10.72 3.31
C LEU A 118 -16.50 9.48 3.91
N MET A 119 -17.81 9.51 4.11
CA MET A 119 -18.58 8.37 4.60
C MET A 119 -18.58 7.23 3.56
N VAL A 120 -18.79 7.55 2.29
CA VAL A 120 -18.76 6.56 1.21
C VAL A 120 -17.38 5.91 1.13
N MET A 121 -16.33 6.70 1.12
CA MET A 121 -14.94 6.16 1.08
C MET A 121 -14.61 5.37 2.34
N ALA A 122 -15.03 5.80 3.52
CA ALA A 122 -14.81 5.05 4.75
C ALA A 122 -15.49 3.67 4.72
N TYR A 123 -16.70 3.58 4.16
CA TYR A 123 -17.37 2.30 3.94
C TYR A 123 -16.60 1.40 2.97
N LEU A 124 -16.18 1.96 1.83
CA LEU A 124 -15.43 1.22 0.81
C LEU A 124 -14.07 0.75 1.33
N PHE A 125 -13.36 1.54 2.13
CA PHE A 125 -12.11 1.12 2.79
C PHE A 125 -12.31 -0.09 3.71
N LYS A 126 -13.45 -0.18 4.37
CA LYS A 126 -13.75 -1.28 5.28
C LYS A 126 -14.18 -2.55 4.56
N HIS A 127 -14.86 -2.44 3.42
CA HIS A 127 -15.55 -3.56 2.77
C HIS A 127 -14.97 -3.98 1.42
N THR A 128 -13.97 -3.25 0.92
CA THR A 128 -13.31 -3.53 -0.36
C THR A 128 -11.78 -3.45 -0.24
N PRO A 129 -11.03 -4.01 -1.19
CA PRO A 129 -9.56 -3.90 -1.21
C PRO A 129 -8.99 -2.49 -1.51
N LEU A 130 -9.80 -1.42 -1.47
CA LEU A 130 -9.29 -0.03 -1.51
C LEU A 130 -8.40 0.31 -0.30
N GLN A 131 -8.51 -0.45 0.76
CA GLN A 131 -7.56 -0.50 1.87
C GLN A 131 -7.21 -1.95 2.17
N THR A 132 -5.92 -2.25 2.32
CA THR A 132 -5.43 -3.60 2.59
C THR A 132 -4.18 -3.58 3.46
N ASN A 133 -3.84 -4.73 4.02
CA ASN A 133 -2.60 -4.94 4.75
C ASN A 133 -1.62 -5.69 3.86
N PHE A 134 -0.45 -5.09 3.62
CA PHE A 134 0.66 -5.72 2.93
C PHE A 134 1.60 -6.36 3.97
N ALA A 135 1.72 -7.68 3.93
CA ALA A 135 2.61 -8.40 4.84
C ALA A 135 4.07 -8.17 4.46
N VAL A 136 4.85 -7.70 5.40
CA VAL A 136 6.31 -7.56 5.27
C VAL A 136 6.98 -8.74 5.96
N ASN A 137 7.90 -9.39 5.25
CA ASN A 137 8.73 -10.46 5.78
C ASN A 137 10.10 -10.38 5.12
N LEU A 138 11.11 -9.91 5.86
CA LEU A 138 12.48 -9.77 5.39
C LEU A 138 13.29 -11.05 5.64
N THR A 139 12.70 -12.22 5.38
CA THR A 139 13.43 -13.49 5.42
C THR A 139 14.20 -13.66 4.11
N CYS A 140 15.52 -13.68 4.20
CA CYS A 140 16.45 -13.81 3.08
C CYS A 140 17.31 -15.06 3.23
N LEU A 141 17.84 -15.55 2.11
CA LEU A 141 18.87 -16.57 2.12
C LEU A 141 20.23 -15.92 2.36
N VAL A 142 20.80 -16.14 3.53
CA VAL A 142 22.10 -15.62 3.91
C VAL A 142 23.19 -16.64 3.48
N PRO A 143 24.30 -16.19 2.86
CA PRO A 143 25.41 -17.05 2.50
C PRO A 143 25.96 -17.81 3.71
N THR A 144 26.33 -19.06 3.50
CA THR A 144 27.04 -19.89 4.49
C THR A 144 28.49 -20.14 4.05
N GLU A 145 29.25 -20.91 4.81
CA GLU A 145 30.58 -21.32 4.42
C GLU A 145 30.60 -22.17 3.12
N GLN A 146 29.45 -22.79 2.81
CA GLN A 146 29.25 -23.51 1.54
C GLN A 146 28.58 -22.57 0.54
N PRO A 147 29.26 -22.15 -0.55
CA PRO A 147 28.74 -21.11 -1.46
C PRO A 147 27.39 -21.43 -2.12
N GLU A 148 27.07 -22.72 -2.26
CA GLU A 148 25.84 -23.19 -2.91
C GLU A 148 24.64 -23.34 -1.94
N VAL A 149 24.88 -23.17 -0.63
CA VAL A 149 23.87 -23.39 0.41
C VAL A 149 23.59 -22.08 1.13
N GLY A 150 22.39 -21.53 0.90
CA GLY A 150 21.88 -20.39 1.66
C GLY A 150 21.08 -20.85 2.88
N ARG A 151 21.25 -20.16 4.00
CA ARG A 151 20.43 -20.36 5.20
C ARG A 151 19.31 -19.31 5.25
N PRO A 152 18.02 -19.68 5.38
CA PRO A 152 16.97 -18.71 5.56
C PRO A 152 17.11 -18.05 6.94
N GLU A 153 17.17 -16.72 6.96
CA GLU A 153 17.28 -15.93 8.17
C GLU A 153 16.40 -14.68 8.06
N ARG A 154 15.70 -14.33 9.13
CA ARG A 154 14.94 -13.06 9.19
C ARG A 154 15.91 -11.96 9.56
N LEU A 155 16.00 -10.99 8.65
CA LEU A 155 16.92 -9.86 8.77
C LEU A 155 16.16 -8.58 9.14
N ASP A 156 16.83 -7.68 9.83
CA ASP A 156 16.39 -6.30 9.95
C ASP A 156 16.79 -5.48 8.71
N LEU A 157 16.32 -4.24 8.61
CA LEU A 157 16.63 -3.36 7.48
C LEU A 157 18.15 -3.13 7.33
N HIS A 158 18.87 -2.98 8.44
CA HIS A 158 20.33 -2.77 8.43
C HIS A 158 21.04 -3.97 7.79
N GLN A 159 20.71 -5.18 8.23
CA GLN A 159 21.30 -6.42 7.74
C GLN A 159 21.00 -6.62 6.24
N VAL A 160 19.75 -6.40 5.82
CA VAL A 160 19.37 -6.49 4.39
C VAL A 160 20.22 -5.55 3.54
N LEU A 161 20.32 -4.27 3.94
CA LEU A 161 21.10 -3.28 3.21
C LEU A 161 22.60 -3.58 3.26
N TRP A 162 23.10 -4.09 4.38
CA TRP A 162 24.50 -4.47 4.51
C TRP A 162 24.88 -5.64 3.60
N HIS A 163 24.06 -6.70 3.55
CA HIS A 163 24.27 -7.80 2.61
C HIS A 163 24.22 -7.35 1.16
N PHE A 164 23.27 -6.48 0.81
CA PHE A 164 23.18 -5.89 -0.53
C PHE A 164 24.45 -5.10 -0.90
N LEU A 165 24.93 -4.24 -0.01
CA LEU A 165 26.12 -3.43 -0.25
C LEU A 165 27.38 -4.30 -0.41
N ARG A 166 27.54 -5.32 0.44
CA ARG A 166 28.66 -6.28 0.32
C ARG A 166 28.63 -7.07 -0.98
N PHE A 167 27.46 -7.37 -1.49
CA PHE A 167 27.32 -8.06 -2.78
C PHE A 167 27.65 -7.16 -3.96
N ARG A 168 27.38 -5.86 -3.86
CA ARG A 168 27.59 -4.88 -4.96
C ARG A 168 28.98 -4.27 -5.01
N LEU A 169 29.74 -4.31 -3.94
CA LEU A 169 31.14 -3.85 -3.83
C LEU A 169 32.13 -4.95 -4.16
#